data_b1229e1cbb3d4adcb2114f29abb998ac
#
_entry.id   b1229e1cbb3d4adcb2114f29abb998ac
#
_cell.length_a   1.000
_cell.length_b   1.000
_cell.length_c   1.000
_cell.angle_alpha   90.00
_cell.angle_beta   90.00
_cell.angle_gamma   90.00
#
_symmetry.space_group_name_H-M   'P 1'
#
loop_
_entity.id
_entity.type
_entity.pdbx_description
1 polymer ?
#
loop_
_entity_poly.entity_id
_entity_poly.type
_entity_poly.pdbx_seq_one_letter_code
_entity_poly.pdbx_strand_id
1 'polypeptide(L)'
;MTSLIRLYVTDKLTSGIEVELTEKQHHYLVHVMRRELGDEIVLFNGRDGEWRGKLKILLKKSGRIIILDQLREQKLEADLWLVFAMLKRGPIDFVTEKASELGVSKLCPVITGRTNSTKVNLDRLKTIAMEAAEQCGRLTVPGICEPQRLEQVLSNWPEGRGLVLLDESGAGKPIAEVMADRSYRNGDAICIGPEGGFESTELEYMKNLSFVTSASIGRRLLRAET
;
A
#
# COMPACT_ATOMS: atom_id res chain seq x y z
N MET A 1 11.45 -3.65 25.57
CA MET A 1 9.97 -3.46 25.50
C MET A 1 9.46 -4.40 24.44
N THR A 2 8.69 -5.40 24.80
CA THR A 2 8.00 -6.27 23.82
C THR A 2 7.01 -5.41 23.07
N SER A 3 7.21 -5.25 21.76
CA SER A 3 6.26 -4.54 20.89
C SER A 3 4.89 -5.21 21.01
N LEU A 4 3.85 -4.45 21.31
CA LEU A 4 2.49 -4.94 21.31
C LEU A 4 2.12 -5.40 19.91
N ILE A 5 1.40 -6.53 19.80
CA ILE A 5 0.89 -7.01 18.51
C ILE A 5 -0.16 -6.02 18.02
N ARG A 6 -0.06 -5.66 16.74
CA ARG A 6 -1.01 -4.80 16.06
C ARG A 6 -1.84 -5.61 15.08
N LEU A 7 -3.14 -5.36 15.04
CA LEU A 7 -4.09 -5.99 14.13
C LEU A 7 -4.96 -4.95 13.44
N TYR A 8 -5.11 -5.10 12.14
CA TYR A 8 -6.10 -4.36 11.37
C TYR A 8 -7.48 -5.02 11.53
N VAL A 9 -8.50 -4.20 11.79
CA VAL A 9 -9.89 -4.65 11.89
C VAL A 9 -10.80 -3.75 11.06
N THR A 10 -11.97 -4.25 10.68
CA THR A 10 -12.95 -3.46 9.93
C THR A 10 -14.01 -2.83 10.82
N ASP A 11 -14.10 -3.28 12.07
CA ASP A 11 -15.06 -2.83 13.04
C ASP A 11 -14.81 -1.38 13.46
N LYS A 12 -15.86 -0.71 13.94
CA LYS A 12 -15.71 0.59 14.58
C LYS A 12 -14.95 0.45 15.89
N LEU A 13 -13.98 1.32 16.10
CA LEU A 13 -13.17 1.35 17.32
C LEU A 13 -13.64 2.50 18.23
N THR A 14 -14.12 2.12 19.42
CA THR A 14 -14.45 3.05 20.51
C THR A 14 -14.43 2.28 21.83
N SER A 15 -14.12 2.98 22.93
CA SER A 15 -14.01 2.35 24.26
C SER A 15 -15.27 1.58 24.63
N GLY A 16 -15.09 0.39 25.22
CA GLY A 16 -16.16 -0.49 25.70
C GLY A 16 -16.78 -1.41 24.65
N ILE A 17 -16.48 -1.23 23.35
CA ILE A 17 -16.98 -2.15 22.31
C ILE A 17 -16.13 -3.43 22.28
N GLU A 18 -16.76 -4.54 21.96
CA GLU A 18 -16.08 -5.80 21.69
C GLU A 18 -15.94 -6.01 20.18
N VAL A 19 -14.73 -6.37 19.76
CA VAL A 19 -14.39 -6.75 18.37
C VAL A 19 -14.19 -8.25 18.32
N GLU A 20 -14.85 -8.90 17.37
CA GLU A 20 -14.72 -10.35 17.14
C GLU A 20 -13.51 -10.63 16.24
N LEU A 21 -12.69 -11.59 16.63
CA LEU A 21 -11.55 -12.02 15.84
C LEU A 21 -11.99 -12.88 14.66
N THR A 22 -11.46 -12.60 13.48
CA THR A 22 -11.56 -13.54 12.35
C THR A 22 -10.82 -14.83 12.68
N GLU A 23 -11.14 -15.94 11.98
CA GLU A 23 -10.43 -17.21 12.17
C GLU A 23 -8.90 -17.08 11.96
N LYS A 24 -8.46 -16.27 10.99
CA LYS A 24 -7.04 -16.00 10.74
C LYS A 24 -6.39 -15.25 11.91
N GLN A 25 -7.02 -14.20 12.40
CA GLN A 25 -6.53 -13.42 13.54
C GLN A 25 -6.49 -14.26 14.82
N HIS A 26 -7.54 -15.05 15.07
CA HIS A 26 -7.57 -15.98 16.18
C HIS A 26 -6.41 -16.98 16.10
N HIS A 27 -6.24 -17.64 14.95
CA HIS A 27 -5.14 -18.59 14.73
C HIS A 27 -3.78 -17.92 14.95
N TYR A 28 -3.57 -16.73 14.40
CA TYR A 28 -2.34 -15.97 14.54
C TYR A 28 -2.04 -15.66 16.01
N LEU A 29 -3.00 -15.10 16.76
CA LEU A 29 -2.80 -14.74 18.16
C LEU A 29 -2.53 -15.95 19.04
N VAL A 30 -3.30 -17.03 18.87
CA VAL A 30 -3.23 -18.21 19.76
C VAL A 30 -2.06 -19.13 19.41
N HIS A 31 -1.93 -19.48 18.12
CA HIS A 31 -0.99 -20.54 17.72
C HIS A 31 0.37 -20.02 17.31
N VAL A 32 0.45 -18.80 16.76
CA VAL A 32 1.71 -18.21 16.34
C VAL A 32 2.29 -17.34 17.46
N MET A 33 1.51 -16.40 17.98
CA MET A 33 1.95 -15.43 18.97
C MET A 33 1.73 -15.89 20.42
N ARG A 34 1.04 -17.01 20.63
CA ARG A 34 0.79 -17.66 21.92
C ARG A 34 0.23 -16.70 22.98
N ARG A 35 -0.76 -15.92 22.55
CA ARG A 35 -1.44 -14.96 23.43
C ARG A 35 -2.51 -15.63 24.26
N GLU A 36 -2.71 -15.11 25.47
CA GLU A 36 -3.63 -15.63 26.48
C GLU A 36 -4.72 -14.61 26.81
N LEU A 37 -5.75 -15.08 27.54
CA LEU A 37 -6.78 -14.20 28.07
C LEU A 37 -6.16 -13.11 28.93
N GLY A 38 -6.53 -11.87 28.65
CA GLY A 38 -6.04 -10.71 29.36
C GLY A 38 -4.85 -10.02 28.69
N ASP A 39 -4.24 -10.61 27.66
CA ASP A 39 -3.17 -9.96 26.90
C ASP A 39 -3.68 -8.73 26.17
N GLU A 40 -2.82 -7.73 26.09
CA GLU A 40 -3.09 -6.49 25.36
C GLU A 40 -2.73 -6.62 23.88
N ILE A 41 -3.62 -6.14 23.03
CA ILE A 41 -3.51 -6.10 21.58
C ILE A 41 -3.82 -4.68 21.13
N VAL A 42 -3.08 -4.19 20.15
CA VAL A 42 -3.34 -2.90 19.51
C VAL A 42 -4.19 -3.12 18.26
N LEU A 43 -5.25 -2.32 18.10
CA LEU A 43 -6.16 -2.40 16.97
C LEU A 43 -6.20 -1.07 16.21
N PHE A 44 -6.33 -1.13 14.89
CA PHE A 44 -6.52 0.04 14.03
C PHE A 44 -7.39 -0.33 12.82
N ASN A 45 -8.03 0.67 12.20
CA ASN A 45 -8.95 0.44 11.08
C ASN A 45 -8.90 1.50 9.97
N GLY A 46 -7.95 2.42 10.02
CA GLY A 46 -7.81 3.49 9.04
C GLY A 46 -8.79 4.66 9.18
N ARG A 47 -9.63 4.68 10.22
CA ARG A 47 -10.68 5.70 10.43
C ARG A 47 -10.71 6.25 11.84
N ASP A 48 -10.60 5.36 12.81
CA ASP A 48 -10.82 5.68 14.22
C ASP A 48 -9.50 5.81 15.00
N GLY A 49 -8.35 5.74 14.30
CA GLY A 49 -7.03 5.75 14.92
C GLY A 49 -6.60 4.39 15.44
N GLU A 50 -5.72 4.41 16.43
CA GLU A 50 -5.16 3.21 17.04
C GLU A 50 -5.61 3.09 18.49
N TRP A 51 -6.03 1.89 18.84
CA TRP A 51 -6.66 1.61 20.12
C TRP A 51 -6.01 0.43 20.82
N ARG A 52 -5.86 0.53 22.13
CA ARG A 52 -5.51 -0.61 22.97
C ARG A 52 -6.78 -1.41 23.25
N GLY A 53 -6.66 -2.72 23.08
CA GLY A 53 -7.68 -3.67 23.47
C GLY A 53 -7.10 -4.79 24.32
N LYS A 54 -7.95 -5.58 24.92
CA LYS A 54 -7.61 -6.72 25.77
C LYS A 54 -8.38 -7.95 25.35
N LEU A 55 -7.70 -9.09 25.22
CA LEU A 55 -8.33 -10.37 24.95
C LEU A 55 -9.28 -10.74 26.10
N LYS A 56 -10.59 -10.61 25.83
CA LYS A 56 -11.66 -10.86 26.83
C LYS A 56 -12.23 -12.26 26.75
N ILE A 57 -12.32 -12.81 25.54
CA ILE A 57 -12.83 -14.16 25.28
C ILE A 57 -11.85 -14.84 24.36
N LEU A 58 -11.47 -16.08 24.70
CA LEU A 58 -10.61 -16.92 23.89
C LEU A 58 -11.13 -18.35 23.98
N LEU A 59 -11.84 -18.78 22.94
CA LEU A 59 -12.38 -20.12 22.77
C LEU A 59 -11.56 -20.89 21.74
N LYS A 60 -11.84 -22.18 21.53
CA LYS A 60 -11.10 -23.04 20.61
C LYS A 60 -11.03 -22.50 19.16
N LYS A 61 -12.07 -21.79 18.70
CA LYS A 61 -12.15 -21.30 17.29
C LYS A 61 -12.61 -19.84 17.18
N SER A 62 -12.78 -19.14 18.28
CA SER A 62 -13.23 -17.74 18.28
C SER A 62 -12.61 -16.98 19.44
N GLY A 63 -12.55 -15.68 19.31
CA GLY A 63 -12.05 -14.79 20.35
C GLY A 63 -12.63 -13.39 20.20
N ARG A 64 -12.63 -12.64 21.30
CA ARG A 64 -13.07 -11.24 21.32
C ARG A 64 -12.09 -10.38 22.08
N ILE A 65 -11.91 -9.17 21.58
CA ILE A 65 -11.10 -8.12 22.19
C ILE A 65 -12.05 -7.04 22.68
N ILE A 66 -11.97 -6.68 23.94
CA ILE A 66 -12.62 -5.47 24.47
C ILE A 66 -11.73 -4.27 24.23
N ILE A 67 -12.28 -3.21 23.64
CA ILE A 67 -11.54 -1.96 23.38
C ILE A 67 -11.47 -1.14 24.66
N LEU A 68 -10.29 -0.66 24.99
CA LEU A 68 -10.03 0.09 26.23
C LEU A 68 -9.91 1.59 25.94
N ASP A 69 -8.77 2.04 25.49
CA ASP A 69 -8.42 3.44 25.30
C ASP A 69 -7.72 3.68 23.97
N GLN A 70 -7.82 4.92 23.48
CA GLN A 70 -7.18 5.33 22.24
C GLN A 70 -5.71 5.67 22.50
N LEU A 71 -4.82 5.05 21.73
CA LEU A 71 -3.38 5.27 21.79
C LEU A 71 -2.92 6.40 20.86
N ARG A 72 -3.52 6.46 19.67
CA ARG A 72 -3.23 7.48 18.65
C ARG A 72 -4.51 7.89 17.92
N GLU A 73 -4.69 9.18 17.73
CA GLU A 73 -5.75 9.70 16.87
C GLU A 73 -5.48 9.36 15.40
N GLN A 74 -6.56 9.22 14.61
CA GLN A 74 -6.43 9.07 13.17
C GLN A 74 -5.85 10.35 12.57
N LYS A 75 -4.77 10.18 11.79
CA LYS A 75 -4.17 11.27 11.02
C LYS A 75 -4.28 10.98 9.53
N LEU A 76 -4.45 12.04 8.75
CA LEU A 76 -4.37 11.95 7.30
C LEU A 76 -2.91 11.60 6.91
N GLU A 77 -2.76 10.57 6.12
CA GLU A 77 -1.50 10.24 5.46
C GLU A 77 -1.43 10.92 4.09
N ALA A 78 -0.23 11.02 3.52
CA ALA A 78 -0.05 11.58 2.19
C ALA A 78 -0.81 10.73 1.15
N ASP A 79 -1.53 11.40 0.24
CA ASP A 79 -2.21 10.71 -0.86
C ASP A 79 -1.25 10.49 -2.03
N LEU A 80 -0.34 9.53 -1.88
CA LEU A 80 0.62 9.11 -2.90
C LEU A 80 0.15 7.81 -3.54
N TRP A 81 0.01 7.80 -4.88
CA TRP A 81 -0.31 6.60 -5.62
C TRP A 81 0.94 5.99 -6.27
N LEU A 82 1.00 4.67 -6.33
CA LEU A 82 1.98 3.95 -7.11
C LEU A 82 1.29 3.24 -8.27
N VAL A 83 1.54 3.71 -9.48
CA VAL A 83 1.18 3.06 -10.74
C VAL A 83 2.37 2.23 -11.17
N PHE A 84 2.21 0.93 -11.32
CA PHE A 84 3.34 0.07 -11.67
C PHE A 84 2.91 -1.04 -12.63
N ALA A 85 3.78 -1.34 -13.57
CA ALA A 85 3.52 -2.44 -14.47
C ALA A 85 3.44 -3.77 -13.72
N MET A 86 2.52 -4.63 -14.12
CA MET A 86 2.36 -5.95 -13.53
C MET A 86 3.66 -6.74 -13.57
N LEU A 87 4.10 -7.20 -12.42
CA LEU A 87 5.31 -7.98 -12.22
C LEU A 87 4.98 -9.46 -11.94
N LYS A 88 6.00 -10.32 -11.99
CA LYS A 88 5.90 -11.70 -11.53
C LYS A 88 5.61 -11.76 -10.03
N ARG A 89 5.16 -12.92 -9.55
CA ARG A 89 4.65 -13.11 -8.18
C ARG A 89 5.59 -12.61 -7.07
N GLY A 90 6.86 -12.95 -7.08
CA GLY A 90 7.79 -12.51 -6.01
C GLY A 90 7.99 -10.99 -5.99
N PRO A 91 8.40 -10.37 -7.11
CA PRO A 91 8.55 -8.92 -7.21
C PRO A 91 7.28 -8.13 -6.86
N ILE A 92 6.08 -8.56 -7.29
CA ILE A 92 4.84 -7.83 -6.97
C ILE A 92 4.50 -7.87 -5.48
N ASP A 93 4.78 -8.98 -4.81
CA ASP A 93 4.61 -9.12 -3.36
C ASP A 93 5.53 -8.13 -2.62
N PHE A 94 6.80 -8.07 -3.04
CA PHE A 94 7.79 -7.16 -2.46
C PHE A 94 7.43 -5.68 -2.67
N VAL A 95 7.01 -5.31 -3.89
CA VAL A 95 6.52 -3.94 -4.18
C VAL A 95 5.33 -3.61 -3.30
N THR A 96 4.37 -4.52 -3.16
CA THR A 96 3.18 -4.29 -2.32
C THR A 96 3.56 -4.07 -0.86
N GLU A 97 4.45 -4.90 -0.32
CA GLU A 97 4.96 -4.77 1.05
C GLU A 97 5.67 -3.42 1.25
N LYS A 98 6.69 -3.13 0.43
CA LYS A 98 7.53 -1.94 0.61
C LYS A 98 6.80 -0.64 0.31
N ALA A 99 5.95 -0.60 -0.70
CA ALA A 99 5.11 0.57 -0.96
C ALA A 99 4.14 0.85 0.19
N SER A 100 3.60 -0.22 0.82
CA SER A 100 2.78 -0.09 2.03
C SER A 100 3.60 0.49 3.19
N GLU A 101 4.79 -0.04 3.46
CA GLU A 101 5.68 0.47 4.52
C GLU A 101 6.09 1.93 4.28
N LEU A 102 6.32 2.33 3.03
CA LEU A 102 6.74 3.67 2.64
C LEU A 102 5.60 4.69 2.56
N GLY A 103 4.37 4.30 2.86
CA GLY A 103 3.26 5.24 2.99
C GLY A 103 2.46 5.50 1.70
N VAL A 104 2.59 4.67 0.68
CA VAL A 104 1.72 4.74 -0.50
C VAL A 104 0.27 4.53 -0.07
N SER A 105 -0.64 5.41 -0.54
CA SER A 105 -2.07 5.34 -0.22
C SER A 105 -2.84 4.41 -1.16
N LYS A 106 -2.34 4.22 -2.40
CA LYS A 106 -3.01 3.42 -3.41
C LYS A 106 -2.03 2.75 -4.37
N LEU A 107 -2.21 1.46 -4.58
CA LEU A 107 -1.47 0.62 -5.52
C LEU A 107 -2.30 0.39 -6.77
N CYS A 108 -1.79 0.80 -7.93
CA CYS A 108 -2.48 0.72 -9.21
C CYS A 108 -1.65 -0.13 -10.18
N PRO A 109 -1.80 -1.47 -10.16
CA PRO A 109 -1.13 -2.34 -11.13
C PRO A 109 -1.68 -2.10 -12.53
N VAL A 110 -0.79 -1.94 -13.52
CA VAL A 110 -1.16 -1.70 -14.92
C VAL A 110 -0.58 -2.75 -15.85
N ILE A 111 -1.30 -3.01 -16.94
CA ILE A 111 -0.89 -3.90 -18.02
C ILE A 111 -0.33 -3.03 -19.14
N THR A 112 0.94 -3.20 -19.45
CA THR A 112 1.68 -2.51 -20.52
C THR A 112 1.98 -3.48 -21.66
N GLY A 113 2.47 -2.99 -22.78
CA GLY A 113 2.83 -3.82 -23.94
C GLY A 113 3.87 -4.90 -23.64
N ARG A 114 4.78 -4.64 -22.69
CA ARG A 114 5.83 -5.60 -22.28
C ARG A 114 5.56 -6.28 -20.94
N THR A 115 4.33 -6.25 -20.49
CA THR A 115 3.92 -6.97 -19.27
C THR A 115 3.84 -8.47 -19.54
N ASN A 116 4.59 -9.25 -18.77
CA ASN A 116 4.65 -10.72 -18.92
C ASN A 116 3.53 -11.45 -18.17
N SER A 117 2.80 -10.81 -17.27
CA SER A 117 1.74 -11.42 -16.46
C SER A 117 0.56 -10.48 -16.34
N THR A 118 -0.63 -10.99 -16.65
CA THR A 118 -1.89 -10.24 -16.56
C THR A 118 -2.77 -10.68 -15.39
N LYS A 119 -2.35 -11.73 -14.67
CA LYS A 119 -3.12 -12.28 -13.54
C LYS A 119 -2.44 -12.00 -12.22
N VAL A 120 -3.20 -11.47 -11.28
CA VAL A 120 -2.76 -11.23 -9.90
C VAL A 120 -3.84 -11.71 -8.92
N ASN A 121 -3.40 -12.22 -7.79
CA ASN A 121 -4.29 -12.52 -6.67
C ASN A 121 -4.40 -11.29 -5.76
N LEU A 122 -5.45 -10.50 -5.95
CA LEU A 122 -5.67 -9.26 -5.20
C LEU A 122 -5.86 -9.50 -3.71
N ASP A 123 -6.52 -10.58 -3.30
CA ASP A 123 -6.71 -10.88 -1.88
C ASP A 123 -5.38 -11.18 -1.19
N ARG A 124 -4.44 -11.79 -1.92
CA ARG A 124 -3.08 -11.94 -1.43
C ARG A 124 -2.37 -10.60 -1.27
N LEU A 125 -2.45 -9.71 -2.25
CA LEU A 125 -1.83 -8.39 -2.16
C LEU A 125 -2.43 -7.56 -1.02
N LYS A 126 -3.76 -7.61 -0.84
CA LYS A 126 -4.44 -6.96 0.30
C LYS A 126 -3.94 -7.51 1.64
N THR A 127 -3.72 -8.82 1.72
CA THR A 127 -3.15 -9.44 2.94
C THR A 127 -1.74 -8.93 3.20
N ILE A 128 -0.86 -8.90 2.19
CA ILE A 128 0.51 -8.39 2.31
C ILE A 128 0.52 -6.91 2.74
N ALA A 129 -0.32 -6.08 2.11
CA ALA A 129 -0.42 -4.66 2.46
C ALA A 129 -0.91 -4.44 3.91
N MET A 130 -1.85 -5.27 4.36
CA MET A 130 -2.36 -5.24 5.73
C MET A 130 -1.27 -5.65 6.73
N GLU A 131 -0.58 -6.77 6.48
CA GLU A 131 0.52 -7.24 7.32
C GLU A 131 1.66 -6.22 7.39
N ALA A 132 2.01 -5.58 6.26
CA ALA A 132 2.99 -4.50 6.22
C ALA A 132 2.55 -3.30 7.08
N ALA A 133 1.28 -2.89 7.01
CA ALA A 133 0.74 -1.80 7.83
C ALA A 133 0.74 -2.15 9.33
N GLU A 134 0.44 -3.40 9.68
CA GLU A 134 0.53 -3.91 11.05
C GLU A 134 1.96 -3.79 11.60
N GLN A 135 2.96 -4.15 10.79
CA GLN A 135 4.37 -4.16 11.20
C GLN A 135 5.01 -2.76 11.25
N CYS A 136 4.74 -1.91 10.26
CA CYS A 136 5.40 -0.61 10.15
C CYS A 136 4.76 0.49 11.01
N GLY A 137 3.65 0.22 11.67
CA GLY A 137 2.98 1.18 12.54
C GLY A 137 2.06 2.17 11.83
N ARG A 138 1.71 1.95 10.55
CA ARG A 138 0.70 2.75 9.84
C ARG A 138 -0.68 2.61 10.48
N LEU A 139 -1.49 3.67 10.33
CA LEU A 139 -2.91 3.66 10.74
C LEU A 139 -3.85 3.29 9.60
N THR A 140 -3.34 3.29 8.36
CA THR A 140 -4.12 2.97 7.15
C THR A 140 -3.50 1.79 6.40
N VAL A 141 -4.32 1.09 5.63
CA VAL A 141 -3.89 0.08 4.67
C VAL A 141 -4.11 0.66 3.27
N PRO A 142 -3.13 0.60 2.36
CA PRO A 142 -3.30 1.15 1.01
C PRO A 142 -4.42 0.43 0.25
N GLY A 143 -5.17 1.19 -0.55
CA GLY A 143 -6.10 0.64 -1.51
C GLY A 143 -5.35 -0.06 -2.65
N ILE A 144 -5.90 -1.17 -3.17
CA ILE A 144 -5.33 -1.89 -4.31
C ILE A 144 -6.37 -1.95 -5.43
N CYS A 145 -6.02 -1.40 -6.59
CA CYS A 145 -6.88 -1.41 -7.77
C CYS A 145 -6.85 -2.77 -8.49
N GLU A 146 -7.92 -3.06 -9.20
CA GLU A 146 -7.91 -4.10 -10.23
C GLU A 146 -6.91 -3.72 -11.34
N PRO A 147 -6.14 -4.67 -11.88
CA PRO A 147 -5.25 -4.40 -13.00
C PRO A 147 -6.04 -3.92 -14.24
N GLN A 148 -5.58 -2.83 -14.83
CA GLN A 148 -6.15 -2.26 -16.03
C GLN A 148 -5.07 -1.98 -17.07
N ARG A 149 -5.44 -1.83 -18.35
CA ARG A 149 -4.49 -1.37 -19.36
C ARG A 149 -4.00 0.05 -19.02
N LEU A 150 -2.72 0.31 -19.27
CA LEU A 150 -2.10 1.60 -18.99
C LEU A 150 -2.88 2.76 -19.61
N GLU A 151 -3.27 2.62 -20.88
CA GLU A 151 -4.04 3.66 -21.58
C GLU A 151 -5.41 3.93 -20.91
N GLN A 152 -6.09 2.89 -20.41
CA GLN A 152 -7.36 3.04 -19.71
C GLN A 152 -7.21 3.81 -18.38
N VAL A 153 -6.14 3.55 -17.65
CA VAL A 153 -5.85 4.26 -16.41
C VAL A 153 -5.55 5.72 -16.71
N LEU A 154 -4.73 6.00 -17.73
CA LEU A 154 -4.32 7.36 -18.08
C LEU A 154 -5.46 8.19 -18.71
N SER A 155 -6.33 7.58 -19.51
CA SER A 155 -7.50 8.26 -20.09
C SER A 155 -8.58 8.63 -19.06
N ASN A 156 -8.60 7.94 -17.91
CA ASN A 156 -9.49 8.24 -16.79
C ASN A 156 -8.73 8.88 -15.60
N TRP A 157 -7.61 9.55 -15.89
CA TRP A 157 -6.76 10.10 -14.83
C TRP A 157 -7.48 11.21 -14.05
N PRO A 158 -7.40 11.20 -12.71
CA PRO A 158 -8.08 12.21 -11.91
C PRO A 158 -7.55 13.62 -12.19
N GLU A 159 -8.45 14.56 -12.35
CA GLU A 159 -8.11 15.99 -12.53
C GLU A 159 -7.28 16.51 -11.35
N GLY A 160 -6.26 17.29 -11.67
CA GLY A 160 -5.37 17.89 -10.66
C GLY A 160 -4.32 16.97 -10.06
N ARG A 161 -4.34 15.66 -10.35
CA ARG A 161 -3.29 14.73 -9.90
C ARG A 161 -2.14 14.68 -10.90
N GLY A 162 -0.92 14.92 -10.43
CA GLY A 162 0.30 14.75 -11.23
C GLY A 162 0.77 13.30 -11.28
N LEU A 163 1.48 12.93 -12.36
CA LEU A 163 2.12 11.64 -12.52
C LEU A 163 3.61 11.83 -12.81
N VAL A 164 4.47 11.33 -11.94
CA VAL A 164 5.91 11.26 -12.16
C VAL A 164 6.24 9.93 -12.82
N LEU A 165 6.60 10.00 -14.09
CA LEU A 165 7.04 8.82 -14.86
C LEU A 165 8.52 8.59 -14.59
N LEU A 166 8.88 7.44 -14.01
CA LEU A 166 10.29 7.01 -13.91
C LEU A 166 10.72 6.43 -15.25
N ASP A 167 11.42 7.26 -16.02
CA ASP A 167 11.82 6.96 -17.40
C ASP A 167 13.19 6.31 -17.41
N GLU A 168 13.25 5.03 -17.78
CA GLU A 168 14.48 4.27 -17.90
C GLU A 168 15.39 4.71 -19.07
N SER A 169 14.87 5.50 -20.01
CA SER A 169 15.68 6.05 -21.11
C SER A 169 16.77 7.03 -20.64
N GLY A 170 16.67 7.49 -19.40
CA GLY A 170 17.56 8.50 -18.82
C GLY A 170 17.32 9.92 -19.33
N ALA A 171 16.29 10.14 -20.14
CA ALA A 171 15.95 11.46 -20.69
C ALA A 171 15.19 12.34 -19.67
N GLY A 172 14.72 11.78 -18.57
CA GLY A 172 14.04 12.52 -17.49
C GLY A 172 15.02 13.37 -16.67
N LYS A 173 14.51 14.48 -16.10
CA LYS A 173 15.25 15.26 -15.10
C LYS A 173 15.51 14.43 -13.84
N PRO A 174 16.59 14.72 -13.08
CA PRO A 174 16.78 14.08 -11.78
C PRO A 174 15.52 14.21 -10.90
N ILE A 175 15.09 13.13 -10.27
CA ILE A 175 13.85 13.13 -9.46
C ILE A 175 13.87 14.22 -8.38
N ALA A 176 15.02 14.50 -7.79
CA ALA A 176 15.18 15.56 -6.79
C ALA A 176 14.82 16.95 -7.35
N GLU A 177 15.17 17.25 -8.59
CA GLU A 177 14.81 18.51 -9.27
C GLU A 177 13.32 18.54 -9.56
N VAL A 178 12.76 17.43 -10.08
CA VAL A 178 11.31 17.33 -10.35
C VAL A 178 10.49 17.54 -9.08
N MET A 179 10.94 16.99 -7.96
CA MET A 179 10.24 17.14 -6.68
C MET A 179 10.43 18.51 -6.06
N ALA A 180 11.57 19.18 -6.29
CA ALA A 180 11.82 20.54 -5.81
C ALA A 180 11.00 21.60 -6.57
N ASP A 181 10.82 21.44 -7.88
CA ASP A 181 10.02 22.33 -8.74
C ASP A 181 8.51 22.20 -8.50
N ARG A 182 8.09 21.09 -7.93
CA ARG A 182 6.70 20.84 -7.58
C ARG A 182 6.43 21.37 -6.19
N SER A 183 5.56 22.39 -6.09
CA SER A 183 4.87 22.58 -4.82
C SER A 183 4.24 21.23 -4.46
N TYR A 184 4.66 20.62 -3.35
CA TYR A 184 4.14 19.34 -2.87
C TYR A 184 2.60 19.38 -2.92
N ARG A 185 2.04 18.73 -3.91
CA ARG A 185 0.59 18.55 -4.03
C ARG A 185 0.26 17.24 -3.38
N ASN A 186 -0.50 17.30 -2.32
CA ASN A 186 -1.15 16.10 -1.81
C ASN A 186 -1.98 15.52 -2.94
N GLY A 187 -1.60 14.35 -3.44
CA GLY A 187 -2.32 13.71 -4.53
C GLY A 187 -1.48 13.42 -5.78
N ASP A 188 -0.16 13.35 -5.70
CA ASP A 188 0.69 12.91 -6.82
C ASP A 188 0.75 11.37 -6.94
N ALA A 189 1.20 10.90 -8.09
CA ALA A 189 1.46 9.50 -8.36
C ALA A 189 2.85 9.29 -8.97
N ILE A 190 3.41 8.10 -8.75
CA ILE A 190 4.65 7.64 -9.39
C ILE A 190 4.29 6.49 -10.33
N CYS A 191 4.85 6.50 -11.55
CA CYS A 191 4.68 5.43 -12.53
C CYS A 191 6.00 4.72 -12.80
N ILE A 192 5.97 3.38 -12.67
CA ILE A 192 7.13 2.49 -12.87
C ILE A 192 6.81 1.46 -13.95
N GLY A 193 7.71 1.30 -14.90
CA GLY A 193 7.60 0.33 -16.00
C GLY A 193 7.90 -1.11 -15.61
N PRO A 194 7.66 -2.07 -16.53
CA PRO A 194 8.05 -3.46 -16.37
C PRO A 194 9.58 -3.62 -16.53
N GLU A 195 10.10 -4.82 -16.21
CA GLU A 195 11.54 -5.13 -16.35
C GLU A 195 12.08 -4.92 -17.78
N GLY A 196 11.23 -5.05 -18.80
CA GLY A 196 11.58 -4.79 -20.20
C GLY A 196 11.39 -3.34 -20.65
N GLY A 197 11.04 -2.44 -19.72
CA GLY A 197 10.69 -1.05 -20.01
C GLY A 197 9.34 -0.88 -20.71
N PHE A 198 8.94 0.36 -20.92
CA PHE A 198 7.76 0.69 -21.71
C PHE A 198 8.04 0.54 -23.21
N GLU A 199 7.03 0.34 -24.03
CA GLU A 199 7.14 0.50 -25.47
C GLU A 199 7.34 1.97 -25.86
N SER A 200 8.01 2.22 -26.97
CA SER A 200 8.25 3.61 -27.43
C SER A 200 6.96 4.39 -27.62
N THR A 201 5.92 3.73 -28.11
CA THR A 201 4.58 4.29 -28.30
C THR A 201 3.91 4.64 -26.97
N GLU A 202 4.09 3.82 -25.93
CA GLU A 202 3.58 4.09 -24.58
C GLU A 202 4.31 5.30 -23.95
N LEU A 203 5.64 5.35 -24.08
CA LEU A 203 6.43 6.47 -23.57
C LEU A 203 6.07 7.78 -24.27
N GLU A 204 5.92 7.77 -25.59
CA GLU A 204 5.53 8.94 -26.37
C GLU A 204 4.12 9.39 -25.98
N TYR A 205 3.18 8.47 -25.86
CA TYR A 205 1.83 8.77 -25.40
C TYR A 205 1.84 9.43 -24.02
N MET A 206 2.54 8.83 -23.04
CA MET A 206 2.62 9.37 -21.68
C MET A 206 3.27 10.76 -21.65
N LYS A 207 4.37 10.96 -22.38
CA LYS A 207 5.08 12.26 -22.42
C LYS A 207 4.26 13.41 -23.01
N ASN A 208 3.26 13.10 -23.82
CA ASN A 208 2.33 14.11 -24.38
C ASN A 208 1.18 14.49 -23.45
N LEU A 209 1.02 13.80 -22.31
CA LEU A 209 -0.03 14.10 -21.34
C LEU A 209 0.44 15.24 -20.41
N SER A 210 -0.37 16.28 -20.27
CA SER A 210 -0.03 17.51 -19.51
C SER A 210 0.21 17.27 -18.01
N PHE A 211 -0.34 16.20 -17.44
CA PHE A 211 -0.16 15.83 -16.04
C PHE A 211 1.05 14.93 -15.80
N VAL A 212 1.76 14.49 -16.84
CA VAL A 212 2.93 13.60 -16.74
C VAL A 212 4.21 14.43 -16.75
N THR A 213 5.12 14.08 -15.84
CA THR A 213 6.48 14.62 -15.78
C THR A 213 7.48 13.47 -15.73
N SER A 214 8.38 13.40 -16.72
CA SER A 214 9.44 12.39 -16.72
C SER A 214 10.55 12.71 -15.73
N ALA A 215 10.93 11.73 -14.93
CA ALA A 215 12.01 11.82 -13.96
C ALA A 215 12.98 10.63 -14.11
N SER A 216 14.23 10.86 -13.71
CA SER A 216 15.27 9.83 -13.62
C SER A 216 15.71 9.66 -12.17
N ILE A 217 15.90 8.42 -11.74
CA ILE A 217 16.44 8.06 -10.40
C ILE A 217 17.92 7.72 -10.45
N GLY A 218 18.61 8.10 -11.53
CA GLY A 218 20.05 7.96 -11.69
C GLY A 218 20.47 7.17 -12.93
N ARG A 219 21.77 6.91 -13.03
CA ARG A 219 22.38 6.32 -14.24
C ARG A 219 22.31 4.78 -14.29
N ARG A 220 21.88 4.14 -13.21
CA ARG A 220 21.81 2.68 -13.14
C ARG A 220 20.46 2.20 -13.65
N LEU A 221 20.50 1.10 -14.41
CA LEU A 221 19.30 0.35 -14.69
C LEU A 221 18.90 -0.41 -13.41
N LEU A 222 17.81 -0.03 -12.80
CA LEU A 222 17.28 -0.65 -11.59
C LEU A 222 16.19 -1.66 -11.95
N ARG A 223 15.98 -2.62 -11.09
CA ARG A 223 14.82 -3.51 -11.20
C ARG A 223 13.54 -2.75 -10.82
N ALA A 224 12.41 -3.20 -11.34
CA ALA A 224 11.12 -2.54 -11.08
C ALA A 224 10.75 -2.51 -9.59
N GLU A 225 11.17 -3.52 -8.82
CA GLU A 225 10.94 -3.58 -7.38
C GLU A 225 11.88 -2.67 -6.56
N THR A 226 12.92 -2.11 -7.15
CA THR A 226 13.85 -1.20 -6.47
C THR A 226 13.37 0.23 -6.47
#